data_bf86de31b314b938feb0ff860af61577
#
_entry.id   bf86de31b314b938feb0ff860af61577
#
_cell.length_a   1.000
_cell.length_b   1.000
_cell.length_c   1.000
_cell.angle_alpha   90.00
_cell.angle_beta   90.00
_cell.angle_gamma   90.00
#
_symmetry.space_group_name_H-M   'P 1'
#
loop_
_entity.id
_entity.type
_entity.pdbx_description
1 polymer ?
#
loop_
_entity_poly.entity_id
_entity_poly.type
_entity_poly.pdbx_seq_one_letter_code
_entity_poly.pdbx_strand_id
1 'polypeptide(L)'
;MAFVKITEQTSLYDNLEKKSVLEILQDINTEDQKVALAVKKAIPQIEKLVSQIVPRMKQGGRIFYMGAGTSGRLGVLDASEIPPTFGMPPTLVIGLIAGGDTALRNPVENAEDDMNRGWEELKEHNINEKDTVIGIAASGTTPYVIGALHAAREHGILTGSISSNPDSPISKEADVAIEMIVGPEYVTGSSRMKSGTGQKMILNMITTSVMIQLGRVKGNRMVNMQLSNQKLVDRGTRMVSEELGMDYDQAKRLLLLHGSVKKAVDAYHAENSNS
;
A
#
# COMPACT_ATOMS: atom_id res chain seq x y z
N MET A 1 8.94 3.66 30.20
CA MET A 1 10.29 3.57 29.60
C MET A 1 10.32 4.49 28.40
N ALA A 2 11.47 5.13 28.12
CA ALA A 2 11.59 5.98 26.94
C ALA A 2 11.48 5.10 25.67
N PHE A 3 10.79 5.58 24.66
CA PHE A 3 10.64 4.97 23.36
C PHE A 3 12.02 4.81 22.67
N VAL A 4 12.37 3.60 22.22
CA VAL A 4 13.66 3.32 21.60
C VAL A 4 13.54 3.45 20.08
N LYS A 5 14.20 4.45 19.49
CA LYS A 5 14.26 4.65 18.04
C LYS A 5 15.34 3.76 17.41
N ILE A 6 14.98 2.56 16.99
CA ILE A 6 15.88 1.63 16.29
C ILE A 6 16.34 2.21 14.95
N THR A 7 15.47 2.96 14.27
CA THR A 7 15.78 3.62 12.99
C THR A 7 16.87 4.69 13.10
N GLU A 8 17.14 5.20 14.32
CA GLU A 8 18.20 6.19 14.59
C GLU A 8 19.47 5.56 15.17
N GLN A 9 19.48 4.24 15.38
CA GLN A 9 20.67 3.54 15.86
C GLN A 9 21.77 3.61 14.81
N THR A 10 23.02 3.67 15.30
CA THR A 10 24.22 3.66 14.46
C THR A 10 24.23 2.42 13.55
N SER A 11 24.62 2.61 12.31
CA SER A 11 24.81 1.53 11.34
C SER A 11 25.74 0.43 11.89
N LEU A 12 25.52 -0.79 11.43
CA LEU A 12 26.41 -1.93 11.71
C LEU A 12 27.70 -1.88 10.85
N TYR A 13 27.80 -0.91 9.97
CA TYR A 13 28.92 -0.72 9.03
C TYR A 13 29.57 0.62 9.27
N ASP A 14 30.88 0.68 9.10
CA ASP A 14 31.67 1.87 9.33
C ASP A 14 32.61 2.16 8.15
N ASN A 15 33.16 3.37 8.10
CA ASN A 15 34.09 3.82 7.05
C ASN A 15 33.53 3.61 5.62
N LEU A 16 32.24 3.88 5.42
CA LEU A 16 31.54 3.62 4.16
C LEU A 16 32.21 4.32 2.98
N GLU A 17 32.74 5.54 3.20
CA GLU A 17 33.44 6.35 2.20
C GLU A 17 34.76 5.73 1.70
N LYS A 18 35.29 4.72 2.42
CA LYS A 18 36.54 4.03 2.04
C LYS A 18 36.29 2.70 1.33
N LYS A 19 35.03 2.24 1.30
CA LYS A 19 34.66 0.97 0.67
C LYS A 19 34.63 1.09 -0.84
N SER A 20 34.98 0.02 -1.51
CA SER A 20 34.74 -0.12 -2.96
C SER A 20 33.24 -0.20 -3.24
N VAL A 21 32.85 0.14 -4.48
CA VAL A 21 31.45 0.02 -4.92
C VAL A 21 30.90 -1.41 -4.72
N LEU A 22 31.71 -2.42 -4.99
CA LEU A 22 31.31 -3.82 -4.83
C LEU A 22 30.99 -4.15 -3.36
N GLU A 23 31.84 -3.74 -2.42
CA GLU A 23 31.61 -3.94 -0.98
C GLU A 23 30.34 -3.23 -0.52
N ILE A 24 30.14 -1.97 -0.95
CA ILE A 24 28.92 -1.20 -0.63
C ILE A 24 27.67 -1.96 -1.11
N LEU A 25 27.66 -2.44 -2.36
CA LEU A 25 26.52 -3.14 -2.93
C LEU A 25 26.24 -4.47 -2.23
N GLN A 26 27.29 -5.22 -1.86
CA GLN A 26 27.17 -6.48 -1.12
C GLN A 26 26.63 -6.26 0.29
N ASP A 27 27.10 -5.22 0.99
CA ASP A 27 26.64 -4.87 2.32
C ASP A 27 25.16 -4.46 2.31
N ILE A 28 24.77 -3.58 1.38
CA ILE A 28 23.36 -3.15 1.21
C ILE A 28 22.48 -4.37 0.93
N ASN A 29 22.89 -5.24 0.00
CA ASN A 29 22.13 -6.45 -0.32
C ASN A 29 21.98 -7.38 0.90
N THR A 30 23.04 -7.52 1.70
CA THR A 30 23.04 -8.31 2.95
C THR A 30 22.02 -7.75 3.95
N GLU A 31 21.93 -6.42 4.07
CA GLU A 31 20.93 -5.79 4.92
C GLU A 31 19.51 -5.95 4.35
N ASP A 32 19.33 -5.78 3.05
CA ASP A 32 18.02 -5.86 2.40
C ASP A 32 17.39 -7.27 2.52
N GLN A 33 18.18 -8.33 2.53
CA GLN A 33 17.69 -9.71 2.74
C GLN A 33 16.97 -9.89 4.09
N LYS A 34 17.26 -9.05 5.08
CA LYS A 34 16.60 -9.09 6.40
C LYS A 34 15.17 -8.55 6.37
N VAL A 35 14.83 -7.71 5.38
CA VAL A 35 13.54 -7.00 5.32
C VAL A 35 12.38 -7.97 5.19
N ALA A 36 12.44 -8.93 4.27
CA ALA A 36 11.38 -9.91 4.09
C ALA A 36 11.12 -10.74 5.35
N LEU A 37 12.18 -11.05 6.11
CA LEU A 37 12.07 -11.77 7.38
C LEU A 37 11.42 -10.92 8.49
N ALA A 38 11.71 -9.61 8.51
CA ALA A 38 11.04 -8.68 9.41
C ALA A 38 9.55 -8.54 9.08
N VAL A 39 9.21 -8.38 7.79
CA VAL A 39 7.82 -8.36 7.31
C VAL A 39 7.09 -9.66 7.65
N LYS A 40 7.74 -10.82 7.49
CA LYS A 40 7.16 -12.12 7.88
C LYS A 40 6.70 -12.15 9.34
N LYS A 41 7.45 -11.53 10.25
CA LYS A 41 7.07 -11.46 11.68
C LYS A 41 5.85 -10.57 11.92
N ALA A 42 5.59 -9.59 11.04
CA ALA A 42 4.47 -8.67 11.12
C ALA A 42 3.17 -9.21 10.46
N ILE A 43 3.21 -10.39 9.81
CA ILE A 43 2.03 -10.98 9.14
C ILE A 43 0.80 -11.08 10.05
N PRO A 44 0.88 -11.48 11.33
CA PRO A 44 -0.30 -11.55 12.19
C PRO A 44 -1.00 -10.20 12.38
N GLN A 45 -0.24 -9.10 12.46
CA GLN A 45 -0.80 -7.75 12.57
C GLN A 45 -1.41 -7.29 11.23
N ILE A 46 -0.77 -7.63 10.12
CA ILE A 46 -1.29 -7.35 8.77
C ILE A 46 -2.62 -8.09 8.57
N GLU A 47 -2.69 -9.36 8.91
CA GLU A 47 -3.91 -10.18 8.86
C GLU A 47 -5.02 -9.57 9.70
N LYS A 48 -4.71 -9.20 10.96
CA LYS A 48 -5.69 -8.56 11.86
C LYS A 48 -6.26 -7.28 11.27
N LEU A 49 -5.44 -6.45 10.61
CA LEU A 49 -5.89 -5.22 9.96
C LEU A 49 -6.73 -5.51 8.72
N VAL A 50 -6.25 -6.36 7.81
CA VAL A 50 -6.96 -6.75 6.57
C VAL A 50 -8.33 -7.34 6.87
N SER A 51 -8.43 -8.22 7.88
CA SER A 51 -9.68 -8.83 8.29
C SER A 51 -10.73 -7.82 8.78
N GLN A 52 -10.31 -6.66 9.27
CA GLN A 52 -11.21 -5.57 9.65
C GLN A 52 -11.53 -4.61 8.49
N ILE A 53 -10.60 -4.43 7.54
CA ILE A 53 -10.79 -3.60 6.34
C ILE A 53 -11.82 -4.22 5.40
N VAL A 54 -11.70 -5.51 5.10
CA VAL A 54 -12.54 -6.19 4.09
C VAL A 54 -14.05 -6.00 4.32
N PRO A 55 -14.62 -6.23 5.51
CA PRO A 55 -16.05 -6.03 5.74
C PRO A 55 -16.46 -4.56 5.60
N ARG A 56 -15.62 -3.59 5.98
CA ARG A 56 -15.88 -2.16 5.81
C ARG A 56 -15.93 -1.78 4.34
N MET A 57 -14.98 -2.25 3.55
CA MET A 57 -14.95 -1.98 2.10
C MET A 57 -16.13 -2.63 1.36
N LYS A 58 -16.62 -3.78 1.81
CA LYS A 58 -17.86 -4.39 1.29
C LYS A 58 -19.11 -3.54 1.57
N GLN A 59 -19.05 -2.67 2.57
CA GLN A 59 -20.11 -1.71 2.92
C GLN A 59 -19.90 -0.31 2.30
N GLY A 60 -18.93 -0.19 1.37
CA GLY A 60 -18.63 1.07 0.68
C GLY A 60 -17.55 1.92 1.34
N GLY A 61 -16.83 1.39 2.32
CA GLY A 61 -15.67 2.06 2.93
C GLY A 61 -14.44 2.09 2.01
N ARG A 62 -13.49 2.94 2.36
CA ARG A 62 -12.26 3.24 1.61
C ARG A 62 -11.03 3.07 2.50
N ILE A 63 -9.85 3.02 1.87
CA ILE A 63 -8.57 3.06 2.58
C ILE A 63 -7.91 4.40 2.31
N PHE A 64 -7.42 5.06 3.37
CA PHE A 64 -6.59 6.26 3.32
C PHE A 64 -5.21 5.94 3.86
N TYR A 65 -4.19 6.08 3.04
CA TYR A 65 -2.79 6.05 3.45
C TYR A 65 -2.34 7.47 3.81
N MET A 66 -1.70 7.62 4.97
CA MET A 66 -1.19 8.90 5.48
C MET A 66 0.30 8.76 5.77
N GLY A 67 1.13 9.61 5.18
CA GLY A 67 2.57 9.57 5.43
C GLY A 67 3.29 10.85 5.02
N ALA A 68 4.56 10.94 5.37
CA ALA A 68 5.45 12.02 4.93
C ALA A 68 6.67 11.44 4.20
N GLY A 69 7.32 12.23 3.35
CA GLY A 69 8.53 11.84 2.66
C GLY A 69 8.39 10.50 1.89
N THR A 70 9.31 9.58 2.12
CA THR A 70 9.30 8.25 1.49
C THR A 70 8.04 7.46 1.82
N SER A 71 7.59 7.49 3.08
CA SER A 71 6.40 6.76 3.51
C SER A 71 5.13 7.25 2.81
N GLY A 72 4.96 8.56 2.68
CA GLY A 72 3.84 9.16 1.94
C GLY A 72 3.88 8.81 0.46
N ARG A 73 5.07 8.88 -0.19
CA ARG A 73 5.24 8.49 -1.60
C ARG A 73 4.86 7.02 -1.84
N LEU A 74 5.22 6.12 -0.92
CA LEU A 74 4.88 4.72 -1.03
C LEU A 74 3.36 4.48 -0.89
N GLY A 75 2.68 5.22 -0.01
CA GLY A 75 1.22 5.19 0.10
C GLY A 75 0.54 5.64 -1.18
N VAL A 76 1.00 6.76 -1.78
CA VAL A 76 0.48 7.24 -3.08
C VAL A 76 0.78 6.25 -4.20
N LEU A 77 1.99 5.68 -4.23
CA LEU A 77 2.37 4.67 -5.22
C LEU A 77 1.43 3.47 -5.18
N ASP A 78 1.24 2.86 -4.01
CA ASP A 78 0.37 1.68 -3.88
C ASP A 78 -1.08 2.00 -4.26
N ALA A 79 -1.61 3.13 -3.82
CA ALA A 79 -2.96 3.59 -4.16
C ALA A 79 -3.14 3.79 -5.68
N SER A 80 -2.14 4.34 -6.36
CA SER A 80 -2.18 4.62 -7.81
C SER A 80 -2.23 3.36 -8.69
N GLU A 81 -1.77 2.23 -8.17
CA GLU A 81 -1.76 0.94 -8.88
C GLU A 81 -3.12 0.19 -8.79
N ILE A 82 -4.01 0.59 -7.92
CA ILE A 82 -5.30 -0.10 -7.72
C ILE A 82 -6.24 0.03 -8.93
N PRO A 83 -6.43 1.20 -9.54
CA PRO A 83 -7.28 1.32 -10.72
C PRO A 83 -6.81 0.48 -11.92
N PRO A 84 -5.55 0.56 -12.38
CA PRO A 84 -5.12 -0.21 -13.55
C PRO A 84 -5.09 -1.73 -13.29
N THR A 85 -4.78 -2.15 -12.05
CA THR A 85 -4.62 -3.57 -11.70
C THR A 85 -5.96 -4.26 -11.44
N PHE A 86 -6.84 -3.63 -10.67
CA PHE A 86 -8.07 -4.26 -10.17
C PHE A 86 -9.35 -3.64 -10.71
N GLY A 87 -9.26 -2.61 -11.56
CA GLY A 87 -10.41 -1.93 -12.17
C GLY A 87 -11.29 -1.21 -11.16
N MET A 88 -10.71 -0.77 -10.04
CA MET A 88 -11.42 -0.04 -9.00
C MET A 88 -11.31 1.48 -9.23
N PRO A 89 -12.28 2.27 -8.76
CA PRO A 89 -12.17 3.71 -8.84
C PRO A 89 -10.96 4.24 -8.03
N PRO A 90 -10.29 5.31 -8.48
CA PRO A 90 -9.14 5.89 -7.79
C PRO A 90 -9.48 6.46 -6.39
N THR A 91 -10.76 6.61 -6.11
CA THR A 91 -11.28 7.06 -4.82
C THR A 91 -11.40 5.95 -3.77
N LEU A 92 -11.12 4.68 -4.12
CA LEU A 92 -11.28 3.55 -3.21
C LEU A 92 -10.08 3.37 -2.26
N VAL A 93 -8.86 3.59 -2.77
CA VAL A 93 -7.63 3.64 -1.99
C VAL A 93 -6.96 4.96 -2.32
N ILE A 94 -6.73 5.78 -1.33
CA ILE A 94 -6.25 7.16 -1.46
C ILE A 94 -4.96 7.30 -0.67
N GLY A 95 -3.90 7.79 -1.31
CA GLY A 95 -2.65 8.13 -0.65
C GLY A 95 -2.57 9.63 -0.41
N LEU A 96 -2.41 10.04 0.85
CA LEU A 96 -2.18 11.42 1.26
C LEU A 96 -0.75 11.56 1.77
N ILE A 97 -0.08 12.62 1.35
CA ILE A 97 1.31 12.89 1.73
C ILE A 97 1.42 14.30 2.31
N ALA A 98 2.08 14.44 3.44
CA ALA A 98 2.36 15.75 4.02
C ALA A 98 3.03 16.69 3.00
N GLY A 99 2.43 17.86 2.76
CA GLY A 99 2.84 18.80 1.73
C GLY A 99 2.18 18.58 0.36
N GLY A 100 1.22 17.62 0.26
CA GLY A 100 0.41 17.40 -0.95
C GLY A 100 1.21 16.93 -2.17
N ASP A 101 0.66 17.11 -3.35
CA ASP A 101 1.25 16.62 -4.62
C ASP A 101 2.66 17.17 -4.89
N THR A 102 2.97 18.36 -4.41
CA THR A 102 4.32 18.94 -4.50
C THR A 102 5.35 18.04 -3.83
N ALA A 103 5.01 17.46 -2.67
CA ALA A 103 5.88 16.60 -1.89
C ALA A 103 6.19 15.24 -2.56
N LEU A 104 5.45 14.86 -3.59
CA LEU A 104 5.77 13.65 -4.38
C LEU A 104 7.12 13.78 -5.11
N ARG A 105 7.45 14.97 -5.57
CA ARG A 105 8.66 15.23 -6.38
C ARG A 105 9.70 16.05 -5.64
N ASN A 106 9.26 17.04 -4.86
CA ASN A 106 10.12 17.99 -4.17
C ASN A 106 9.87 17.91 -2.67
N PRO A 107 10.90 17.97 -1.81
CA PRO A 107 10.69 18.06 -0.37
C PRO A 107 9.91 19.33 -0.04
N VAL A 108 8.93 19.23 0.86
CA VAL A 108 8.21 20.37 1.44
C VAL A 108 8.58 20.40 2.92
N GLU A 109 9.33 21.43 3.29
CA GLU A 109 9.81 21.57 4.67
C GLU A 109 8.66 21.83 5.63
N ASN A 110 8.79 21.34 6.88
CA ASN A 110 7.84 21.48 7.97
C ASN A 110 6.42 20.92 7.74
N ALA A 111 6.10 20.38 6.57
CA ALA A 111 4.77 19.84 6.30
C ALA A 111 4.43 18.63 7.18
N GLU A 112 5.45 17.87 7.60
CA GLU A 112 5.27 16.69 8.46
C GLU A 112 5.08 17.03 9.94
N ASP A 113 5.35 18.27 10.34
CA ASP A 113 5.29 18.73 11.75
C ASP A 113 3.89 19.21 12.16
N ASP A 114 2.98 19.42 11.22
CA ASP A 114 1.61 19.88 11.51
C ASP A 114 0.70 18.70 11.89
N MET A 115 0.37 18.60 13.19
CA MET A 115 -0.51 17.56 13.73
C MET A 115 -1.97 17.66 13.26
N ASN A 116 -2.43 18.85 12.84
CA ASN A 116 -3.83 19.06 12.48
C ASN A 116 -4.08 18.81 10.98
N ARG A 117 -3.08 19.08 10.14
CA ARG A 117 -3.24 19.07 8.70
C ARG A 117 -3.74 17.72 8.15
N GLY A 118 -3.24 16.61 8.69
CA GLY A 118 -3.66 15.28 8.23
C GLY A 118 -5.16 15.01 8.42
N TRP A 119 -5.73 15.44 9.53
CA TRP A 119 -7.18 15.33 9.76
C TRP A 119 -7.99 16.27 8.87
N GLU A 120 -7.50 17.48 8.62
CA GLU A 120 -8.17 18.42 7.70
C GLU A 120 -8.25 17.83 6.28
N GLU A 121 -7.16 17.25 5.77
CA GLU A 121 -7.16 16.58 4.45
C GLU A 121 -8.12 15.39 4.40
N LEU A 122 -8.22 14.59 5.45
CA LEU A 122 -9.20 13.51 5.53
C LEU A 122 -10.65 14.03 5.47
N LYS A 123 -10.94 15.15 6.12
CA LYS A 123 -12.26 15.82 6.06
C LYS A 123 -12.60 16.32 4.66
N GLU A 124 -11.63 16.81 3.88
CA GLU A 124 -11.82 17.23 2.49
C GLU A 124 -12.33 16.05 1.61
N HIS A 125 -12.00 14.81 2.00
CA HIS A 125 -12.50 13.58 1.35
C HIS A 125 -13.82 13.06 1.93
N ASN A 126 -14.49 13.78 2.83
CA ASN A 126 -15.72 13.33 3.50
C ASN A 126 -15.54 11.94 4.14
N ILE A 127 -14.47 11.77 4.93
CA ILE A 127 -14.18 10.52 5.64
C ILE A 127 -15.30 10.16 6.61
N ASN A 128 -15.59 8.86 6.78
CA ASN A 128 -16.64 8.36 7.64
C ASN A 128 -16.25 7.02 8.33
N GLU A 129 -17.12 6.52 9.20
CA GLU A 129 -16.88 5.34 10.05
C GLU A 129 -16.66 4.02 9.30
N LYS A 130 -17.01 3.94 8.01
CA LYS A 130 -16.74 2.77 7.16
C LYS A 130 -15.33 2.77 6.60
N ASP A 131 -14.68 3.92 6.59
CA ASP A 131 -13.33 4.08 6.07
C ASP A 131 -12.27 3.52 7.02
N THR A 132 -11.05 3.41 6.52
CA THR A 132 -9.88 3.01 7.30
C THR A 132 -8.73 3.97 7.02
N VAL A 133 -8.08 4.47 8.06
CA VAL A 133 -6.86 5.29 7.96
C VAL A 133 -5.65 4.45 8.34
N ILE A 134 -4.64 4.41 7.48
CA ILE A 134 -3.38 3.70 7.73
C ILE A 134 -2.24 4.71 7.72
N GLY A 135 -1.71 5.00 8.89
CA GLY A 135 -0.57 5.88 9.09
C GLY A 135 0.76 5.18 8.83
N ILE A 136 1.63 5.78 8.04
CA ILE A 136 2.91 5.21 7.62
C ILE A 136 4.04 6.16 8.02
N ALA A 137 4.87 5.74 8.96
CA ALA A 137 6.06 6.48 9.36
C ALA A 137 7.15 5.52 9.85
N ALA A 138 8.30 5.48 9.20
CA ALA A 138 9.39 4.58 9.59
C ALA A 138 9.84 4.85 11.03
N SER A 139 10.02 6.12 11.41
CA SER A 139 10.36 6.53 12.78
C SER A 139 9.22 6.27 13.77
N GLY A 140 7.97 6.27 13.29
CA GLY A 140 6.78 6.22 14.13
C GLY A 140 6.48 7.49 14.90
N THR A 141 7.12 8.62 14.56
CA THR A 141 7.03 9.88 15.34
C THR A 141 6.56 11.09 14.53
N THR A 142 6.15 10.91 13.28
CA THR A 142 5.72 11.99 12.39
C THR A 142 4.43 12.65 12.88
N PRO A 143 4.43 13.95 13.29
CA PRO A 143 3.27 14.62 13.87
C PRO A 143 2.02 14.60 12.97
N TYR A 144 2.17 14.87 11.67
CA TYR A 144 1.10 14.78 10.67
C TYR A 144 0.35 13.43 10.74
N VAL A 145 1.08 12.33 10.87
CA VAL A 145 0.51 10.97 10.94
C VAL A 145 -0.12 10.70 12.30
N ILE A 146 0.54 11.11 13.39
CA ILE A 146 0.02 10.97 14.76
C ILE A 146 -1.33 11.67 14.87
N GLY A 147 -1.41 12.93 14.45
CA GLY A 147 -2.64 13.73 14.55
C GLY A 147 -3.78 13.15 13.71
N ALA A 148 -3.49 12.68 12.48
CA ALA A 148 -4.48 12.05 11.63
C ALA A 148 -5.05 10.76 12.24
N LEU A 149 -4.19 9.88 12.79
CA LEU A 149 -4.63 8.64 13.44
C LEU A 149 -5.42 8.91 14.71
N HIS A 150 -4.95 9.82 15.57
CA HIS A 150 -5.64 10.22 16.79
C HIS A 150 -7.06 10.70 16.49
N ALA A 151 -7.20 11.68 15.59
CA ALA A 151 -8.50 12.24 15.23
C ALA A 151 -9.42 11.21 14.56
N ALA A 152 -8.89 10.37 13.65
CA ALA A 152 -9.68 9.30 13.02
C ALA A 152 -10.24 8.33 14.06
N ARG A 153 -9.44 7.92 15.03
CA ARG A 153 -9.84 7.01 16.11
C ARG A 153 -10.91 7.63 17.01
N GLU A 154 -10.80 8.91 17.37
CA GLU A 154 -11.83 9.62 18.15
C GLU A 154 -13.17 9.69 17.42
N HIS A 155 -13.16 9.64 16.08
CA HIS A 155 -14.36 9.61 15.24
C HIS A 155 -14.83 8.18 14.90
N GLY A 156 -14.32 7.15 15.56
CA GLY A 156 -14.75 5.74 15.37
C GLY A 156 -14.31 5.13 14.04
N ILE A 157 -13.35 5.73 13.36
CA ILE A 157 -12.79 5.23 12.11
C ILE A 157 -11.68 4.23 12.45
N LEU A 158 -11.66 3.08 11.75
CA LEU A 158 -10.61 2.08 11.95
C LEU A 158 -9.24 2.67 11.61
N THR A 159 -8.29 2.49 12.53
CA THR A 159 -6.92 2.97 12.35
C THR A 159 -5.90 1.83 12.31
N GLY A 160 -4.98 1.91 11.35
CA GLY A 160 -3.78 1.08 11.26
C GLY A 160 -2.52 1.93 11.30
N SER A 161 -1.40 1.38 11.77
CA SER A 161 -0.11 2.06 11.65
C SER A 161 0.97 1.12 11.12
N ILE A 162 1.96 1.67 10.40
CA ILE A 162 3.13 0.94 9.92
C ILE A 162 4.38 1.70 10.36
N SER A 163 5.18 1.09 11.26
CA SER A 163 6.44 1.66 11.74
C SER A 163 7.58 0.64 11.72
N SER A 164 8.83 1.14 11.81
CA SER A 164 10.03 0.32 11.97
C SER A 164 10.59 0.35 13.40
N ASN A 165 9.82 0.89 14.33
CA ASN A 165 10.16 0.98 15.75
C ASN A 165 9.03 0.39 16.60
N PRO A 166 9.35 -0.41 17.63
CA PRO A 166 8.36 -0.95 18.54
C PRO A 166 7.77 0.14 19.43
N ASP A 167 6.51 -0.02 19.82
CA ASP A 167 5.80 0.87 20.76
C ASP A 167 5.85 2.35 20.37
N SER A 168 5.90 2.64 19.07
CA SER A 168 6.05 4.00 18.56
C SER A 168 4.81 4.87 18.85
N PRO A 169 4.92 6.20 18.84
CA PRO A 169 3.77 7.09 19.00
C PRO A 169 2.62 6.76 18.04
N ILE A 170 2.87 6.52 16.74
CA ILE A 170 1.79 6.13 15.81
C ILE A 170 1.19 4.76 16.14
N SER A 171 1.98 3.83 16.72
CA SER A 171 1.47 2.53 17.16
C SER A 171 0.44 2.65 18.27
N LYS A 172 0.58 3.65 19.14
CA LYS A 172 -0.33 3.90 20.27
C LYS A 172 -1.65 4.54 19.83
N GLU A 173 -1.63 5.28 18.73
CA GLU A 173 -2.82 5.92 18.16
C GLU A 173 -3.59 4.98 17.21
N ALA A 174 -3.07 3.81 16.89
CA ALA A 174 -3.71 2.87 15.99
C ALA A 174 -4.43 1.72 16.72
N ASP A 175 -5.59 1.28 16.20
CA ASP A 175 -6.30 0.07 16.66
C ASP A 175 -5.50 -1.20 16.32
N VAL A 176 -4.74 -1.15 15.22
CA VAL A 176 -3.83 -2.22 14.78
C VAL A 176 -2.49 -1.63 14.40
N ALA A 177 -1.47 -1.87 15.23
CA ALA A 177 -0.10 -1.47 14.96
C ALA A 177 0.66 -2.59 14.22
N ILE A 178 1.24 -2.27 13.06
CA ILE A 178 2.13 -3.14 12.31
C ILE A 178 3.56 -2.64 12.52
N GLU A 179 4.31 -3.37 13.32
CA GLU A 179 5.68 -3.02 13.69
C GLU A 179 6.67 -3.94 12.99
N MET A 180 7.37 -3.38 12.01
CA MET A 180 8.32 -4.08 11.17
C MET A 180 9.75 -3.70 11.56
N ILE A 181 10.36 -4.48 12.42
CA ILE A 181 11.68 -4.18 13.00
C ILE A 181 12.79 -4.68 12.07
N VAL A 182 13.35 -3.78 11.28
CA VAL A 182 14.40 -4.08 10.28
C VAL A 182 15.83 -3.83 10.81
N GLY A 183 15.97 -3.35 12.05
CA GLY A 183 17.25 -2.93 12.62
C GLY A 183 17.75 -1.58 12.07
N PRO A 184 18.97 -1.16 12.46
CA PRO A 184 19.56 0.08 11.96
C PRO A 184 19.76 0.03 10.45
N GLU A 185 19.65 1.18 9.79
CA GLU A 185 19.86 1.28 8.34
C GLU A 185 21.35 1.18 7.98
N TYR A 186 21.66 0.81 6.73
CA TYR A 186 23.04 0.76 6.22
C TYR A 186 23.74 2.13 6.31
N VAL A 187 23.04 3.20 5.96
CA VAL A 187 23.44 4.57 6.30
C VAL A 187 22.58 5.03 7.48
N THR A 188 23.19 5.33 8.61
CA THR A 188 22.51 5.70 9.84
C THR A 188 21.39 6.71 9.60
N GLY A 189 20.17 6.41 10.06
CA GLY A 189 19.00 7.26 9.96
C GLY A 189 18.34 7.29 8.56
N SER A 190 18.92 6.64 7.54
CA SER A 190 18.39 6.67 6.16
C SER A 190 17.22 5.70 5.96
N SER A 191 16.09 5.97 6.61
CA SER A 191 14.89 5.10 6.63
C SER A 191 14.19 4.90 5.29
N ARG A 192 14.63 5.59 4.21
CA ARG A 192 14.19 5.30 2.84
C ARG A 192 14.67 3.93 2.32
N MET A 193 15.65 3.29 3.00
CA MET A 193 16.26 2.02 2.59
C MET A 193 15.43 0.83 3.09
N LYS A 194 15.89 0.09 4.11
CA LYS A 194 15.19 -1.11 4.61
C LYS A 194 13.76 -0.83 5.08
N SER A 195 13.57 0.24 5.83
CA SER A 195 12.24 0.63 6.31
C SER A 195 11.30 0.92 5.14
N GLY A 196 11.74 1.69 4.14
CA GLY A 196 10.97 1.96 2.94
C GLY A 196 10.64 0.69 2.14
N THR A 197 11.63 -0.19 1.95
CA THR A 197 11.43 -1.49 1.28
C THR A 197 10.36 -2.32 1.97
N GLY A 198 10.43 -2.44 3.29
CA GLY A 198 9.44 -3.21 4.04
C GLY A 198 8.05 -2.56 4.09
N GLN A 199 7.97 -1.24 4.17
CA GLN A 199 6.69 -0.52 4.03
C GLN A 199 6.03 -0.85 2.69
N LYS A 200 6.76 -0.79 1.58
CA LYS A 200 6.25 -1.18 0.25
C LYS A 200 5.71 -2.60 0.25
N MET A 201 6.42 -3.55 0.85
CA MET A 201 5.96 -4.94 0.94
C MET A 201 4.64 -5.05 1.72
N ILE A 202 4.52 -4.38 2.86
CA ILE A 202 3.32 -4.40 3.71
C ILE A 202 2.13 -3.78 2.97
N LEU A 203 2.30 -2.62 2.32
CA LEU A 203 1.24 -1.96 1.55
C LEU A 203 0.71 -2.88 0.45
N ASN A 204 1.59 -3.50 -0.34
CA ASN A 204 1.18 -4.47 -1.36
C ASN A 204 0.46 -5.69 -0.76
N MET A 205 0.88 -6.19 0.41
CA MET A 205 0.19 -7.29 1.09
C MET A 205 -1.22 -6.89 1.52
N ILE A 206 -1.41 -5.68 2.06
CA ILE A 206 -2.71 -5.17 2.47
C ILE A 206 -3.64 -5.05 1.27
N THR A 207 -3.28 -4.23 0.28
CA THR A 207 -4.18 -3.95 -0.85
C THR A 207 -4.44 -5.18 -1.71
N THR A 208 -3.42 -5.97 -2.02
CA THR A 208 -3.60 -7.20 -2.80
C THR A 208 -4.54 -8.18 -2.08
N SER A 209 -4.35 -8.40 -0.78
CA SER A 209 -5.22 -9.27 0.01
C SER A 209 -6.66 -8.77 0.06
N VAL A 210 -6.85 -7.46 0.27
CA VAL A 210 -8.17 -6.82 0.25
C VAL A 210 -8.83 -6.99 -1.12
N MET A 211 -8.13 -6.72 -2.23
CA MET A 211 -8.70 -6.85 -3.58
C MET A 211 -9.05 -8.30 -3.93
N ILE A 212 -8.27 -9.28 -3.49
CA ILE A 212 -8.59 -10.70 -3.62
C ILE A 212 -9.90 -11.01 -2.86
N GLN A 213 -10.03 -10.57 -1.62
CA GLN A 213 -11.23 -10.78 -0.78
C GLN A 213 -12.48 -10.03 -1.30
N LEU A 214 -12.29 -8.98 -2.09
CA LEU A 214 -13.34 -8.28 -2.81
C LEU A 214 -13.68 -8.91 -4.19
N GLY A 215 -13.09 -10.07 -4.52
CA GLY A 215 -13.39 -10.82 -5.74
C GLY A 215 -12.82 -10.19 -7.02
N ARG A 216 -11.71 -9.43 -6.91
CA ARG A 216 -11.07 -8.81 -8.07
C ARG A 216 -10.06 -9.70 -8.79
N VAL A 217 -9.79 -10.86 -8.22
CA VAL A 217 -8.90 -11.88 -8.76
C VAL A 217 -9.67 -13.20 -8.89
N LYS A 218 -9.49 -13.92 -10.02
CA LYS A 218 -10.01 -15.28 -10.24
C LYS A 218 -8.83 -16.22 -10.46
N GLY A 219 -8.73 -17.29 -9.66
CA GLY A 219 -7.52 -18.10 -9.61
C GLY A 219 -6.31 -17.26 -9.18
N ASN A 220 -5.37 -17.03 -10.08
CA ASN A 220 -4.21 -16.15 -9.89
C ASN A 220 -4.19 -14.97 -10.88
N ARG A 221 -5.34 -14.61 -11.49
CA ARG A 221 -5.43 -13.65 -12.60
C ARG A 221 -6.27 -12.43 -12.26
N MET A 222 -5.80 -11.26 -12.69
CA MET A 222 -6.50 -9.98 -12.57
C MET A 222 -7.59 -9.87 -13.64
N VAL A 223 -8.82 -10.30 -13.31
CA VAL A 223 -9.94 -10.37 -14.27
C VAL A 223 -10.67 -9.05 -14.49
N ASN A 224 -10.35 -8.03 -13.72
CA ASN A 224 -10.99 -6.70 -13.75
C ASN A 224 -10.01 -5.57 -14.13
N MET A 225 -8.80 -5.87 -14.61
CA MET A 225 -7.82 -4.85 -15.00
C MET A 225 -8.38 -3.91 -16.06
N GLN A 226 -8.01 -2.63 -15.99
CA GLN A 226 -8.37 -1.65 -17.01
C GLN A 226 -7.60 -1.89 -18.30
N LEU A 227 -8.29 -1.77 -19.45
CA LEU A 227 -7.70 -1.95 -20.79
C LEU A 227 -7.03 -0.65 -21.28
N SER A 228 -6.20 -0.03 -20.44
CA SER A 228 -5.65 1.31 -20.67
C SER A 228 -4.46 1.35 -21.64
N ASN A 229 -3.90 0.21 -22.01
CA ASN A 229 -2.80 0.11 -22.98
C ASN A 229 -2.81 -1.23 -23.73
N GLN A 230 -2.03 -1.30 -24.82
CA GLN A 230 -1.93 -2.48 -25.68
C GLN A 230 -1.54 -3.76 -24.92
N LYS A 231 -0.62 -3.65 -23.96
CA LYS A 231 -0.17 -4.79 -23.14
C LYS A 231 -1.32 -5.38 -22.31
N LEU A 232 -2.16 -4.51 -21.72
CA LEU A 232 -3.31 -4.94 -20.91
C LEU A 232 -4.43 -5.50 -21.80
N VAL A 233 -4.65 -4.94 -22.99
CA VAL A 233 -5.58 -5.50 -23.99
C VAL A 233 -5.10 -6.88 -24.43
N ASP A 234 -3.83 -7.07 -24.81
CA ASP A 234 -3.29 -8.38 -25.20
C ASP A 234 -3.43 -9.41 -24.07
N ARG A 235 -3.06 -9.03 -22.85
CA ARG A 235 -3.21 -9.90 -21.66
C ARG A 235 -4.66 -10.32 -21.45
N GLY A 236 -5.60 -9.37 -21.48
CA GLY A 236 -7.02 -9.65 -21.33
C GLY A 236 -7.57 -10.53 -22.44
N THR A 237 -7.15 -10.30 -23.68
CA THR A 237 -7.54 -11.12 -24.84
C THR A 237 -7.12 -12.58 -24.66
N ARG A 238 -5.86 -12.83 -24.27
CA ARG A 238 -5.38 -14.20 -24.00
C ARG A 238 -6.17 -14.88 -22.89
N MET A 239 -6.51 -14.13 -21.83
CA MET A 239 -7.32 -14.68 -20.73
C MET A 239 -8.73 -15.08 -21.19
N VAL A 240 -9.40 -14.26 -22.00
CA VAL A 240 -10.72 -14.59 -22.57
C VAL A 240 -10.62 -15.78 -23.53
N SER A 241 -9.60 -15.78 -24.41
CA SER A 241 -9.33 -16.88 -25.35
C SER A 241 -9.14 -18.21 -24.63
N GLU A 242 -8.32 -18.24 -23.58
CA GLU A 242 -8.05 -19.46 -22.79
C GLU A 242 -9.29 -19.91 -21.99
N GLU A 243 -10.04 -18.98 -21.39
CA GLU A 243 -11.21 -19.31 -20.55
C GLU A 243 -12.37 -19.87 -21.38
N LEU A 244 -12.59 -19.32 -22.60
CA LEU A 244 -13.74 -19.66 -23.44
C LEU A 244 -13.39 -20.60 -24.61
N GLY A 245 -12.11 -20.93 -24.81
CA GLY A 245 -11.66 -21.81 -25.91
C GLY A 245 -11.84 -21.20 -27.29
N MET A 246 -11.86 -19.87 -27.45
CA MET A 246 -12.07 -19.18 -28.71
C MET A 246 -10.75 -18.60 -29.27
N ASP A 247 -10.75 -18.30 -30.59
CA ASP A 247 -9.58 -17.68 -31.21
C ASP A 247 -9.31 -16.26 -30.67
N TYR A 248 -8.08 -15.79 -30.88
CA TYR A 248 -7.61 -14.51 -30.36
C TYR A 248 -8.45 -13.31 -30.82
N ASP A 249 -8.84 -13.29 -32.09
CA ASP A 249 -9.57 -12.13 -32.65
C ASP A 249 -11.01 -12.08 -32.16
N GLN A 250 -11.66 -13.22 -31.98
CA GLN A 250 -12.96 -13.34 -31.35
C GLN A 250 -12.90 -12.90 -29.88
N ALA A 251 -11.92 -13.42 -29.13
CA ALA A 251 -11.70 -13.06 -27.74
C ALA A 251 -11.43 -11.55 -27.56
N LYS A 252 -10.64 -10.95 -28.47
CA LYS A 252 -10.36 -9.53 -28.47
C LYS A 252 -11.60 -8.67 -28.70
N ARG A 253 -12.44 -9.03 -29.65
CA ARG A 253 -13.71 -8.35 -29.91
C ARG A 253 -14.62 -8.41 -28.70
N LEU A 254 -14.77 -9.60 -28.11
CA LEU A 254 -15.61 -9.80 -26.92
C LEU A 254 -15.07 -9.00 -25.72
N LEU A 255 -13.76 -9.02 -25.48
CA LEU A 255 -13.11 -8.25 -24.41
C LEU A 255 -13.37 -6.73 -24.55
N LEU A 256 -13.15 -6.20 -25.76
CA LEU A 256 -13.31 -4.76 -26.03
C LEU A 256 -14.78 -4.32 -25.94
N LEU A 257 -15.71 -5.20 -26.33
CA LEU A 257 -17.14 -4.94 -26.21
C LEU A 257 -17.58 -4.79 -24.73
N HIS A 258 -17.06 -5.66 -23.86
CA HIS A 258 -17.48 -5.69 -22.45
C HIS A 258 -16.55 -4.95 -21.49
N GLY A 259 -15.37 -4.53 -21.94
CA GLY A 259 -14.43 -3.67 -21.21
C GLY A 259 -13.65 -4.34 -20.08
N SER A 260 -13.87 -5.62 -19.77
CA SER A 260 -13.04 -6.41 -18.85
C SER A 260 -13.19 -7.91 -19.09
N VAL A 261 -12.17 -8.70 -18.70
CA VAL A 261 -12.18 -10.17 -18.84
C VAL A 261 -13.41 -10.78 -18.14
N LYS A 262 -13.67 -10.35 -16.88
CA LYS A 262 -14.81 -10.86 -16.13
C LYS A 262 -16.14 -10.62 -16.85
N LYS A 263 -16.41 -9.39 -17.27
CA LYS A 263 -17.66 -9.05 -17.96
C LYS A 263 -17.80 -9.79 -19.29
N ALA A 264 -16.71 -9.94 -20.03
CA ALA A 264 -16.73 -10.67 -21.30
C ALA A 264 -17.08 -12.15 -21.11
N VAL A 265 -16.46 -12.81 -20.13
CA VAL A 265 -16.73 -14.22 -19.81
C VAL A 265 -18.14 -14.40 -19.27
N ASP A 266 -18.59 -13.54 -18.33
CA ASP A 266 -19.92 -13.61 -17.75
C ASP A 266 -21.02 -13.43 -18.84
N ALA A 267 -20.84 -12.47 -19.76
CA ALA A 267 -21.79 -12.23 -20.87
C ALA A 267 -21.86 -13.44 -21.82
N TYR A 268 -20.73 -14.00 -22.20
CA TYR A 268 -20.70 -15.18 -23.07
C TYR A 268 -21.46 -16.36 -22.46
N HIS A 269 -21.25 -16.63 -21.16
CA HIS A 269 -21.98 -17.71 -20.49
C HIS A 269 -23.47 -17.44 -20.38
N ALA A 270 -23.88 -16.19 -20.11
CA ALA A 270 -25.31 -15.83 -20.04
C ALA A 270 -26.04 -16.02 -21.39
N GLU A 271 -25.40 -15.68 -22.52
CA GLU A 271 -25.94 -15.87 -23.85
C GLU A 271 -26.09 -17.37 -24.21
N ASN A 272 -25.08 -18.17 -23.86
CA ASN A 272 -25.11 -19.62 -24.20
C ASN A 272 -25.89 -20.49 -23.20
N SER A 273 -26.26 -19.96 -22.02
CA SER A 273 -27.12 -20.68 -21.06
C SER A 273 -28.63 -20.56 -21.42
N ASN A 274 -28.98 -19.66 -22.32
CA ASN A 274 -30.35 -19.43 -22.78
C ASN A 274 -30.64 -20.09 -24.15
N SER A 275 -29.66 -20.83 -24.70
CA SER A 275 -29.75 -21.59 -25.93
C SER A 275 -29.80 -23.09 -25.65
#